data_627e48c6927452fb13bcd0d61998cbed
#
_entry.id   627e48c6927452fb13bcd0d61998cbed
#
_cell.length_a   1.000
_cell.length_b   1.000
_cell.length_c   1.000
_cell.angle_alpha   90.00
_cell.angle_beta   90.00
_cell.angle_gamma   90.00
#
_symmetry.space_group_name_H-M   'P 1'
#
loop_
_entity.id
_entity.type
_entity.pdbx_description
1 polymer ?
#
loop_
_entity_poly.entity_id
_entity_poly.type
_entity_poly.pdbx_seq_one_letter_code
_entity_poly.pdbx_strand_id
1 'polypeptide(L)'
;MADEHHSEQDHAHIKLEYQPALPIPNGKLCLWLFLSTEIMFFAGLIGTYIVLRFGAPTGTWPLPADVHLVEAIGAFNTFVLICSSASIVLALEAAKKNKAALAKVWLLLTLVLGSVFLGIKMYEYSSKFAHGIFPMKPRSLIWERADINYVAAVRQRLAELRASLDADNQKLNMMPDEIATLEARIAPGEDGAPSPLAAEINSATAELREYDYAIRNKVEPGDPDAPKAEREPIPAEELQQRLKELQASRAAAAKNLTKLQSEQSDTPVKIRRAKQELANLEGSQDERMRRFEITDDLLINMAQWTERTAAGSPFGESSSDPALRELHEHGAMEVLAANIYRTSLTPQIDDYLNSELTDLQRELSALQQSLQSLETERAMVEQQIATQNEMLAPIAEQIEATQKKLQDAQQKKTDAGEDAETPEIDQEIKALEAQVASLEEQRTPYTEKAAELASRIVAIDAETQTGAVRRDALQGRVNIIPKFLPGGAYFAPHAAEQHEAGEEAGGHGHEVGLNAVEPWLRLPIKIPSGNMWASTYFLITGFHAIHVLVGLFVFALALPLTLNARRANFLENTGLYWHFVDLVWIFLFPLLYLF
;
A
#
# COMPACT_ATOMS: atom_id res chain seq x y z
N MET A 1 63.95 86.71 -51.56
CA MET A 1 62.69 87.00 -50.96
C MET A 1 61.79 85.83 -51.37
N ALA A 2 61.68 84.82 -50.57
CA ALA A 2 60.89 83.62 -50.84
C ALA A 2 59.76 83.60 -49.84
N ASP A 3 58.57 83.65 -50.39
CA ASP A 3 57.34 83.42 -49.59
C ASP A 3 57.10 81.93 -49.44
N GLU A 4 57.17 81.47 -48.22
CA GLU A 4 56.79 80.08 -47.84
C GLU A 4 55.27 80.02 -47.61
N HIS A 5 54.54 79.41 -48.54
CA HIS A 5 53.16 79.02 -48.35
C HIS A 5 53.12 77.72 -47.52
N HIS A 6 52.78 77.88 -46.24
CA HIS A 6 52.32 76.75 -45.43
C HIS A 6 50.93 76.35 -45.88
N SER A 7 50.80 75.16 -46.48
CA SER A 7 49.53 74.51 -46.71
C SER A 7 49.06 73.90 -45.42
N GLU A 8 48.06 74.50 -44.78
CA GLU A 8 47.27 73.84 -43.72
C GLU A 8 46.55 72.66 -44.33
N GLN A 9 47.00 71.46 -43.95
CA GLN A 9 46.24 70.24 -44.21
C GLN A 9 44.99 70.25 -43.27
N ASP A 10 43.85 70.56 -43.90
CA ASP A 10 42.54 70.41 -43.29
C ASP A 10 42.32 68.89 -42.95
N HIS A 11 42.62 68.55 -41.73
CA HIS A 11 42.19 67.25 -41.19
C HIS A 11 40.66 67.28 -41.07
N ALA A 12 40.00 66.78 -42.13
CA ALA A 12 38.60 66.53 -42.13
C ALA A 12 38.28 65.56 -40.94
N HIS A 13 37.92 66.13 -39.83
CA HIS A 13 37.31 65.35 -38.75
C HIS A 13 36.07 64.66 -39.32
N ILE A 14 36.17 63.35 -39.55
CA ILE A 14 35.00 62.49 -39.83
C ILE A 14 34.05 62.62 -38.63
N LYS A 15 33.05 63.50 -38.73
CA LYS A 15 31.94 63.53 -37.87
C LYS A 15 31.22 62.16 -38.04
N LEU A 16 31.41 61.25 -37.13
CA LEU A 16 30.55 60.08 -36.99
C LEU A 16 29.12 60.58 -36.79
N GLU A 17 28.34 60.63 -37.86
CA GLU A 17 26.95 60.97 -37.83
C GLU A 17 26.29 59.83 -37.07
N TYR A 18 25.80 60.12 -35.85
CA TYR A 18 24.98 59.16 -35.02
C TYR A 18 23.74 58.81 -35.85
N GLN A 19 23.79 57.69 -36.55
CA GLN A 19 22.55 57.11 -37.10
C GLN A 19 21.72 56.65 -35.93
N PRO A 20 20.53 57.26 -35.64
CA PRO A 20 19.69 56.78 -34.61
C PRO A 20 19.30 55.34 -34.94
N ALA A 21 19.69 54.41 -34.10
CA ALA A 21 19.21 53.02 -34.18
C ALA A 21 17.68 53.06 -34.26
N LEU A 22 17.08 52.21 -35.09
CA LEU A 22 15.63 52.07 -35.20
C LEU A 22 15.04 52.08 -33.81
N PRO A 23 14.07 52.95 -33.47
CA PRO A 23 13.55 53.05 -32.11
C PRO A 23 12.84 51.77 -31.74
N ILE A 24 13.53 50.91 -31.00
CA ILE A 24 12.93 49.70 -30.44
C ILE A 24 12.01 50.14 -29.29
N PRO A 25 10.72 49.80 -29.30
CA PRO A 25 9.82 50.14 -28.18
C PRO A 25 10.38 49.56 -26.87
N ASN A 26 10.43 50.35 -25.80
CA ASN A 26 10.93 49.94 -24.48
C ASN A 26 10.33 48.64 -23.99
N GLY A 27 9.05 48.36 -24.27
CA GLY A 27 8.38 47.11 -23.92
C GLY A 27 8.96 45.89 -24.63
N LYS A 28 9.44 46.05 -25.88
CA LYS A 28 10.08 44.95 -26.62
C LYS A 28 11.48 44.65 -26.09
N LEU A 29 12.23 45.71 -25.75
CA LEU A 29 13.54 45.55 -25.12
C LEU A 29 13.44 44.87 -23.76
N CYS A 30 12.48 45.29 -22.90
CA CYS A 30 12.23 44.69 -21.62
C CYS A 30 11.83 43.20 -21.75
N LEU A 31 10.97 42.87 -22.72
CA LEU A 31 10.59 41.48 -23.00
C LEU A 31 11.79 40.63 -23.44
N TRP A 32 12.66 41.15 -24.30
CA TRP A 32 13.87 40.43 -24.75
C TRP A 32 14.83 40.14 -23.59
N LEU A 33 15.04 41.09 -22.69
CA LEU A 33 15.85 40.89 -21.50
C LEU A 33 15.21 39.83 -20.59
N PHE A 34 13.90 39.89 -20.37
CA PHE A 34 13.17 38.90 -19.63
C PHE A 34 13.30 37.51 -20.29
N LEU A 35 13.02 37.36 -21.57
CA LEU A 35 13.15 36.11 -22.30
C LEU A 35 14.58 35.54 -22.24
N SER A 36 15.61 36.42 -22.27
CA SER A 36 16.99 35.97 -22.12
C SER A 36 17.25 35.30 -20.77
N THR A 37 16.69 35.85 -19.69
CA THR A 37 16.80 35.22 -18.35
C THR A 37 16.07 33.91 -18.30
N GLU A 38 14.88 33.80 -18.89
CA GLU A 38 14.09 32.57 -18.94
C GLU A 38 14.76 31.48 -19.80
N ILE A 39 15.39 31.87 -20.94
CA ILE A 39 16.19 30.93 -21.74
C ILE A 39 17.32 30.33 -20.89
N MET A 40 18.06 31.15 -20.15
CA MET A 40 19.14 30.68 -19.27
C MET A 40 18.62 29.77 -18.17
N PHE A 41 17.46 30.09 -17.58
CA PHE A 41 16.81 29.28 -16.56
C PHE A 41 16.45 27.91 -17.12
N PHE A 42 15.70 27.81 -18.22
CA PHE A 42 15.34 26.53 -18.83
C PHE A 42 16.55 25.77 -19.38
N ALA A 43 17.54 26.43 -19.93
CA ALA A 43 18.79 25.80 -20.36
C ALA A 43 19.51 25.15 -19.18
N GLY A 44 19.52 25.80 -18.01
CA GLY A 44 20.04 25.22 -16.77
C GLY A 44 19.29 23.98 -16.32
N LEU A 45 17.96 24.01 -16.36
CA LEU A 45 17.13 22.87 -16.02
C LEU A 45 17.30 21.69 -16.99
N ILE A 46 17.27 21.96 -18.29
CA ILE A 46 17.49 20.96 -19.35
C ILE A 46 18.89 20.35 -19.22
N GLY A 47 19.91 21.22 -19.04
CA GLY A 47 21.28 20.76 -18.81
C GLY A 47 21.42 19.87 -17.59
N THR A 48 20.75 20.24 -16.50
CA THR A 48 20.71 19.41 -15.28
C THR A 48 20.09 18.03 -15.56
N TYR A 49 18.96 17.97 -16.26
CA TYR A 49 18.34 16.70 -16.64
C TYR A 49 19.29 15.84 -17.48
N ILE A 50 19.96 16.44 -18.48
CA ILE A 50 20.91 15.74 -19.35
C ILE A 50 22.08 15.18 -18.52
N VAL A 51 22.67 15.99 -17.63
CA VAL A 51 23.79 15.56 -16.77
C VAL A 51 23.37 14.42 -15.84
N LEU A 52 22.19 14.50 -15.23
CA LEU A 52 21.68 13.45 -14.34
C LEU A 52 21.41 12.16 -15.11
N ARG A 53 20.82 12.25 -16.31
CA ARG A 53 20.54 11.11 -17.16
C ARG A 53 21.83 10.37 -17.59
N PHE A 54 22.80 11.10 -18.12
CA PHE A 54 24.07 10.52 -18.57
C PHE A 54 25.01 10.18 -17.42
N GLY A 55 24.83 10.78 -16.24
CA GLY A 55 25.55 10.45 -15.02
C GLY A 55 24.97 9.24 -14.27
N ALA A 56 23.75 8.81 -14.58
CA ALA A 56 23.18 7.60 -14.02
C ALA A 56 23.90 6.35 -14.58
N PRO A 57 24.02 5.27 -13.80
CA PRO A 57 24.54 4.01 -14.31
C PRO A 57 23.76 3.54 -15.54
N THR A 58 24.44 2.89 -16.49
CA THR A 58 23.81 2.43 -17.74
C THR A 58 22.61 1.53 -17.45
N GLY A 59 21.47 1.79 -18.09
CA GLY A 59 20.24 1.00 -17.91
C GLY A 59 19.42 1.32 -16.64
N THR A 60 19.88 2.25 -15.78
CA THR A 60 19.12 2.60 -14.55
C THR A 60 18.24 3.85 -14.71
N TRP A 61 18.42 4.65 -15.75
CA TRP A 61 17.53 5.78 -16.00
C TRP A 61 16.21 5.29 -16.59
N PRO A 62 15.04 5.66 -16.00
CA PRO A 62 13.75 5.13 -16.43
C PRO A 62 13.47 5.46 -17.91
N LEU A 63 12.96 4.48 -18.65
CA LEU A 63 12.40 4.68 -19.98
C LEU A 63 11.03 5.37 -19.87
N PRO A 64 10.55 6.06 -20.93
CA PRO A 64 9.21 6.66 -20.93
C PRO A 64 8.10 5.68 -20.54
N ALA A 65 8.18 4.43 -20.98
CA ALA A 65 7.25 3.37 -20.65
C ALA A 65 7.26 3.04 -19.15
N ASP A 66 8.42 2.96 -18.51
CA ASP A 66 8.56 2.61 -17.09
C ASP A 66 7.89 3.64 -16.15
N VAL A 67 7.66 4.85 -16.64
CA VAL A 67 7.07 5.97 -15.88
C VAL A 67 5.72 6.43 -16.46
N HIS A 68 5.06 5.57 -17.24
CA HIS A 68 3.76 5.85 -17.86
C HIS A 68 3.71 7.15 -18.66
N LEU A 69 4.76 7.41 -19.47
CA LEU A 69 4.75 8.45 -20.48
C LEU A 69 4.28 7.86 -21.82
N VAL A 70 3.18 8.39 -22.35
CA VAL A 70 2.63 7.96 -23.63
C VAL A 70 3.12 8.91 -24.73
N GLU A 71 3.97 8.42 -25.62
CA GLU A 71 4.58 9.21 -26.69
C GLU A 71 3.52 9.84 -27.61
N ALA A 72 2.47 9.11 -27.95
CA ALA A 72 1.39 9.59 -28.82
C ALA A 72 0.66 10.80 -28.20
N ILE A 73 0.40 10.78 -26.89
CA ILE A 73 -0.23 11.90 -26.17
C ILE A 73 0.71 13.10 -26.15
N GLY A 74 2.01 12.88 -25.93
CA GLY A 74 3.03 13.92 -25.99
C GLY A 74 3.15 14.55 -27.38
N ALA A 75 3.14 13.72 -28.43
CA ALA A 75 3.20 14.18 -29.83
C ALA A 75 1.95 15.00 -30.20
N PHE A 76 0.75 14.51 -29.84
CA PHE A 76 -0.50 15.23 -30.06
C PHE A 76 -0.49 16.58 -29.32
N ASN A 77 -0.04 16.60 -28.09
CA ASN A 77 0.05 17.83 -27.28
C ASN A 77 1.04 18.84 -27.88
N THR A 78 2.15 18.36 -28.44
CA THR A 78 3.12 19.18 -29.20
C THR A 78 2.48 19.76 -30.46
N PHE A 79 1.72 18.95 -31.22
CA PHE A 79 0.99 19.43 -32.40
C PHE A 79 -0.02 20.54 -32.04
N VAL A 80 -0.75 20.39 -30.94
CA VAL A 80 -1.71 21.41 -30.45
C VAL A 80 -0.98 22.74 -30.17
N LEU A 81 0.21 22.71 -29.56
CA LEU A 81 1.00 23.93 -29.32
C LEU A 81 1.49 24.57 -30.64
N ILE A 82 1.98 23.80 -31.59
CA ILE A 82 2.41 24.32 -32.90
C ILE A 82 1.22 24.99 -33.60
N CYS A 83 0.04 24.41 -33.57
CA CYS A 83 -1.17 25.05 -34.10
C CYS A 83 -1.53 26.33 -33.37
N SER A 84 -1.37 26.36 -32.05
CA SER A 84 -1.61 27.58 -31.24
C SER A 84 -0.59 28.69 -31.59
N SER A 85 0.65 28.32 -31.84
CA SER A 85 1.72 29.22 -32.27
C SER A 85 1.42 29.84 -33.64
N ALA A 86 0.90 29.08 -34.59
CA ALA A 86 0.43 29.58 -35.87
C ALA A 86 -0.78 30.52 -35.70
N SER A 87 -1.74 30.19 -34.84
CA SER A 87 -2.95 30.98 -34.64
C SER A 87 -2.66 32.39 -34.05
N ILE A 88 -1.68 32.53 -33.14
CA ILE A 88 -1.31 33.85 -32.60
C ILE A 88 -0.65 34.76 -33.66
N VAL A 89 0.09 34.19 -34.61
CA VAL A 89 0.66 34.95 -35.75
C VAL A 89 -0.48 35.46 -36.63
N LEU A 90 -1.48 34.66 -36.93
CA LEU A 90 -2.67 35.07 -37.70
C LEU A 90 -3.49 36.12 -36.95
N ALA A 91 -3.57 36.04 -35.62
CA ALA A 91 -4.19 37.07 -34.78
C ALA A 91 -3.47 38.42 -34.92
N LEU A 92 -2.11 38.42 -34.90
CA LEU A 92 -1.29 39.59 -35.06
C LEU A 92 -1.43 40.21 -36.47
N GLU A 93 -1.43 39.38 -37.51
CA GLU A 93 -1.62 39.83 -38.89
C GLU A 93 -3.01 40.48 -39.06
N ALA A 94 -4.07 39.85 -38.53
CA ALA A 94 -5.41 40.43 -38.56
C ALA A 94 -5.50 41.77 -37.81
N ALA A 95 -4.82 41.90 -36.66
CA ALA A 95 -4.75 43.15 -35.90
C ALA A 95 -4.02 44.26 -36.68
N LYS A 96 -2.88 43.96 -37.34
CA LYS A 96 -2.14 44.90 -38.21
C LYS A 96 -3.00 45.39 -39.37
N LYS A 97 -3.88 44.53 -39.89
CA LYS A 97 -4.84 44.86 -40.96
C LYS A 97 -6.15 45.51 -40.44
N ASN A 98 -6.19 45.93 -39.17
CA ASN A 98 -7.37 46.50 -38.49
C ASN A 98 -8.64 45.64 -38.54
N LYS A 99 -8.50 44.33 -38.73
CA LYS A 99 -9.62 43.35 -38.68
C LYS A 99 -9.80 42.84 -37.24
N ALA A 100 -10.25 43.72 -36.33
CA ALA A 100 -10.32 43.44 -34.90
C ALA A 100 -11.17 42.19 -34.52
N ALA A 101 -12.27 41.95 -35.22
CA ALA A 101 -13.10 40.76 -34.99
C ALA A 101 -12.33 39.46 -35.32
N LEU A 102 -11.66 39.44 -36.48
CA LEU A 102 -10.87 38.27 -36.90
C LEU A 102 -9.68 38.03 -35.98
N ALA A 103 -9.00 39.11 -35.52
CA ALA A 103 -7.91 39.03 -34.56
C ALA A 103 -8.39 38.39 -33.22
N LYS A 104 -9.59 38.73 -32.77
CA LYS A 104 -10.18 38.10 -31.56
C LYS A 104 -10.49 36.62 -31.76
N VAL A 105 -10.99 36.21 -32.92
CA VAL A 105 -11.27 34.80 -33.23
C VAL A 105 -9.99 33.96 -33.18
N TRP A 106 -8.91 34.45 -33.82
CA TRP A 106 -7.61 33.77 -33.80
C TRP A 106 -7.00 33.74 -32.39
N LEU A 107 -7.14 34.83 -31.61
CA LEU A 107 -6.66 34.88 -30.23
C LEU A 107 -7.44 33.91 -29.34
N LEU A 108 -8.78 33.81 -29.52
CA LEU A 108 -9.62 32.85 -28.83
C LEU A 108 -9.21 31.41 -29.16
N LEU A 109 -8.92 31.12 -30.43
CA LEU A 109 -8.41 29.82 -30.86
C LEU A 109 -7.09 29.49 -30.16
N THR A 110 -6.15 30.46 -30.10
CA THR A 110 -4.88 30.29 -29.37
C THR A 110 -5.14 29.95 -27.88
N LEU A 111 -6.05 30.68 -27.25
CA LEU A 111 -6.42 30.44 -25.84
C LEU A 111 -7.03 29.05 -25.62
N VAL A 112 -7.91 28.60 -26.52
CA VAL A 112 -8.51 27.27 -26.45
C VAL A 112 -7.46 26.17 -26.63
N LEU A 113 -6.61 26.27 -27.65
CA LEU A 113 -5.56 25.29 -27.91
C LEU A 113 -4.55 25.20 -26.75
N GLY A 114 -4.13 26.35 -26.20
CA GLY A 114 -3.25 26.37 -25.03
C GLY A 114 -3.93 25.80 -23.77
N SER A 115 -5.24 25.99 -23.61
CA SER A 115 -6.01 25.38 -22.51
C SER A 115 -6.14 23.86 -22.68
N VAL A 116 -6.29 23.36 -23.91
CA VAL A 116 -6.28 21.92 -24.22
C VAL A 116 -4.93 21.31 -23.86
N PHE A 117 -3.82 21.98 -24.25
CA PHE A 117 -2.47 21.54 -23.85
C PHE A 117 -2.35 21.38 -22.34
N LEU A 118 -2.77 22.39 -21.58
CA LEU A 118 -2.68 22.36 -20.11
C LEU A 118 -3.60 21.27 -19.50
N GLY A 119 -4.78 21.07 -20.07
CA GLY A 119 -5.69 20.00 -19.66
C GLY A 119 -5.10 18.60 -19.84
N ILE A 120 -4.46 18.34 -20.98
CA ILE A 120 -3.73 17.08 -21.24
C ILE A 120 -2.58 16.89 -20.23
N LYS A 121 -1.83 17.95 -19.92
CA LYS A 121 -0.76 17.87 -18.91
C LYS A 121 -1.30 17.62 -17.50
N MET A 122 -2.44 18.18 -17.15
CA MET A 122 -3.10 17.89 -15.87
C MET A 122 -3.56 16.43 -15.78
N TYR A 123 -4.11 15.89 -16.86
CA TYR A 123 -4.47 14.47 -16.94
C TYR A 123 -3.23 13.57 -16.76
N GLU A 124 -2.13 13.88 -17.45
CA GLU A 124 -0.87 13.15 -17.33
C GLU A 124 -0.31 13.17 -15.90
N TYR A 125 -0.34 14.34 -15.24
CA TYR A 125 0.08 14.46 -13.84
C TYR A 125 -0.83 13.66 -12.89
N SER A 126 -2.14 13.71 -13.10
CA SER A 126 -3.11 12.94 -12.33
C SER A 126 -2.83 11.44 -12.45
N SER A 127 -2.55 10.96 -13.67
CA SER A 127 -2.17 9.56 -13.92
C SER A 127 -0.89 9.18 -13.14
N LYS A 128 0.17 10.00 -13.20
CA LYS A 128 1.41 9.74 -12.46
C LYS A 128 1.19 9.68 -10.95
N PHE A 129 0.40 10.61 -10.40
CA PHE A 129 0.08 10.63 -8.98
C PHE A 129 -0.77 9.41 -8.57
N ALA A 130 -1.66 8.94 -9.44
CA ALA A 130 -2.41 7.71 -9.20
C ALA A 130 -1.49 6.50 -9.09
N HIS A 131 -0.41 6.44 -9.89
CA HIS A 131 0.60 5.39 -9.84
C HIS A 131 1.69 5.59 -8.76
N GLY A 132 1.56 6.59 -7.89
CA GLY A 132 2.50 6.83 -6.79
C GLY A 132 3.81 7.51 -7.21
N ILE A 133 3.88 8.07 -8.42
CA ILE A 133 5.05 8.82 -8.92
C ILE A 133 4.90 10.29 -8.55
N PHE A 134 5.58 10.72 -7.49
CA PHE A 134 5.56 12.08 -6.99
C PHE A 134 6.96 12.71 -7.05
N PRO A 135 7.07 14.05 -7.12
CA PRO A 135 8.36 14.73 -7.24
C PRO A 135 9.26 14.60 -5.99
N MET A 136 8.69 14.25 -4.83
CA MET A 136 9.42 14.19 -3.55
C MET A 136 8.82 13.15 -2.60
N LYS A 137 9.69 12.55 -1.75
CA LYS A 137 9.26 11.86 -0.53
C LYS A 137 8.63 12.86 0.46
N PRO A 138 7.68 12.47 1.32
CA PRO A 138 7.26 11.08 1.62
C PRO A 138 6.13 10.52 0.73
N ARG A 139 5.59 11.30 -0.22
CA ARG A 139 4.46 10.87 -1.07
C ARG A 139 4.87 9.92 -2.19
N SER A 140 6.13 10.00 -2.64
CA SER A 140 6.66 9.10 -3.68
C SER A 140 6.75 7.68 -3.16
N LEU A 141 6.15 6.75 -3.90
CA LEU A 141 6.25 5.31 -3.66
C LEU A 141 7.51 4.70 -4.30
N ILE A 142 8.34 5.52 -4.98
CA ILE A 142 9.51 5.06 -5.73
C ILE A 142 10.65 4.70 -4.79
N TRP A 143 11.23 3.52 -5.03
CA TRP A 143 12.46 3.02 -4.44
C TRP A 143 13.50 2.81 -5.53
N GLU A 144 14.76 3.10 -5.20
CA GLU A 144 15.85 3.00 -6.17
C GLU A 144 16.32 1.56 -6.39
N ARG A 145 16.17 0.71 -5.36
CA ARG A 145 16.62 -0.68 -5.33
C ARG A 145 15.62 -1.57 -4.62
N ALA A 146 15.56 -2.84 -5.04
CA ALA A 146 14.81 -3.88 -4.37
C ALA A 146 15.65 -4.52 -3.26
N ASP A 147 16.01 -3.76 -2.25
CA ASP A 147 16.80 -4.19 -1.10
C ASP A 147 15.90 -4.60 0.09
N ILE A 148 16.53 -4.96 1.21
CA ILE A 148 15.82 -5.33 2.44
C ILE A 148 14.90 -4.20 2.96
N ASN A 149 15.25 -2.94 2.74
CA ASN A 149 14.46 -1.80 3.17
C ASN A 149 13.22 -1.64 2.29
N TYR A 150 13.35 -1.90 0.99
CA TYR A 150 12.20 -1.96 0.07
C TYR A 150 11.21 -3.04 0.51
N VAL A 151 11.71 -4.26 0.75
CA VAL A 151 10.88 -5.38 1.23
C VAL A 151 10.21 -5.05 2.57
N ALA A 152 10.93 -4.42 3.49
CA ALA A 152 10.38 -3.97 4.77
C ALA A 152 9.25 -2.94 4.56
N ALA A 153 9.40 -2.00 3.63
CA ALA A 153 8.38 -1.02 3.31
C ALA A 153 7.13 -1.64 2.66
N VAL A 154 7.29 -2.60 1.75
CA VAL A 154 6.18 -3.37 1.17
C VAL A 154 5.45 -4.14 2.27
N ARG A 155 6.18 -4.85 3.13
CA ARG A 155 5.62 -5.60 4.26
C ARG A 155 4.85 -4.70 5.22
N GLN A 156 5.41 -3.54 5.55
CA GLN A 156 4.74 -2.56 6.41
C GLN A 156 3.43 -2.10 5.77
N ARG A 157 3.44 -1.77 4.48
CA ARG A 157 2.23 -1.35 3.77
C ARG A 157 1.16 -2.43 3.74
N LEU A 158 1.53 -3.67 3.48
CA LEU A 158 0.61 -4.81 3.52
C LEU A 158 0.05 -5.05 4.93
N ALA A 159 0.87 -4.92 5.96
CA ALA A 159 0.42 -5.03 7.36
C ALA A 159 -0.59 -3.92 7.72
N GLU A 160 -0.35 -2.68 7.27
CA GLU A 160 -1.29 -1.56 7.45
C GLU A 160 -2.63 -1.83 6.74
N LEU A 161 -2.58 -2.35 5.51
CA LEU A 161 -3.78 -2.72 4.75
C LEU A 161 -4.56 -3.84 5.45
N ARG A 162 -3.88 -4.88 5.89
CA ARG A 162 -4.49 -5.98 6.64
C ARG A 162 -5.15 -5.47 7.93
N ALA A 163 -4.44 -4.64 8.70
CA ALA A 163 -4.99 -4.07 9.93
C ALA A 163 -6.23 -3.20 9.67
N SER A 164 -6.27 -2.45 8.54
CA SER A 164 -7.45 -1.67 8.18
C SER A 164 -8.64 -2.55 7.80
N LEU A 165 -8.40 -3.64 7.07
CA LEU A 165 -9.43 -4.61 6.69
C LEU A 165 -9.99 -5.36 7.92
N ASP A 166 -9.11 -5.74 8.87
CA ASP A 166 -9.51 -6.33 10.13
C ASP A 166 -10.34 -5.36 10.98
N ALA A 167 -9.95 -4.09 11.03
CA ALA A 167 -10.72 -3.05 11.73
C ALA A 167 -12.12 -2.86 11.12
N ASP A 168 -12.25 -2.87 9.79
CA ASP A 168 -13.54 -2.79 9.11
C ASP A 168 -14.41 -4.03 9.37
N ASN A 169 -13.82 -5.22 9.44
CA ASN A 169 -14.53 -6.44 9.82
C ASN A 169 -14.96 -6.42 11.31
N GLN A 170 -14.14 -5.90 12.22
CA GLN A 170 -14.53 -5.70 13.61
C GLN A 170 -15.68 -4.71 13.73
N LYS A 171 -15.63 -3.60 13.00
CA LYS A 171 -16.75 -2.64 12.96
C LYS A 171 -18.04 -3.30 12.47
N LEU A 172 -17.98 -4.09 11.39
CA LEU A 172 -19.14 -4.80 10.86
C LEU A 172 -19.81 -5.68 11.94
N ASN A 173 -19.00 -6.33 12.78
CA ASN A 173 -19.50 -7.18 13.85
C ASN A 173 -20.04 -6.40 15.06
N MET A 174 -19.48 -5.23 15.37
CA MET A 174 -19.83 -4.44 16.57
C MET A 174 -20.94 -3.40 16.31
N MET A 175 -21.05 -2.87 15.11
CA MET A 175 -21.99 -1.81 14.78
C MET A 175 -23.47 -2.17 14.98
N PRO A 176 -23.95 -3.40 14.70
CA PRO A 176 -25.34 -3.75 14.97
C PRO A 176 -25.71 -3.59 16.45
N ASP A 177 -24.84 -4.03 17.37
CA ASP A 177 -25.07 -3.90 18.81
C ASP A 177 -25.01 -2.45 19.28
N GLU A 178 -24.07 -1.66 18.71
CA GLU A 178 -23.99 -0.23 18.99
C GLU A 178 -25.25 0.51 18.53
N ILE A 179 -25.73 0.21 17.32
CA ILE A 179 -26.99 0.79 16.79
C ILE A 179 -28.16 0.40 17.70
N ALA A 180 -28.29 -0.87 18.07
CA ALA A 180 -29.35 -1.36 18.95
C ALA A 180 -29.31 -0.64 20.30
N THR A 181 -28.13 -0.43 20.88
CA THR A 181 -27.94 0.31 22.13
C THR A 181 -28.40 1.77 22.02
N LEU A 182 -28.03 2.44 20.93
CA LEU A 182 -28.44 3.84 20.66
C LEU A 182 -29.94 3.91 20.41
N GLU A 183 -30.53 2.97 19.69
CA GLU A 183 -31.98 2.91 19.45
C GLU A 183 -32.75 2.67 20.75
N ALA A 184 -32.31 1.74 21.59
CA ALA A 184 -32.93 1.47 22.88
C ALA A 184 -32.93 2.70 23.79
N ARG A 185 -31.89 3.55 23.71
CA ARG A 185 -31.77 4.77 24.52
C ARG A 185 -32.83 5.84 24.15
N ILE A 186 -33.28 5.87 22.88
CA ILE A 186 -34.27 6.83 22.39
C ILE A 186 -35.66 6.24 22.13
N ALA A 187 -35.80 4.91 22.16
CA ALA A 187 -37.07 4.24 21.95
C ALA A 187 -38.01 4.53 23.11
N PRO A 188 -39.30 4.82 22.83
CA PRO A 188 -40.29 4.94 23.86
C PRO A 188 -40.45 3.63 24.62
N GLY A 189 -40.67 3.71 25.93
CA GLY A 189 -40.94 2.55 26.76
C GLY A 189 -42.29 1.90 26.46
N GLU A 190 -42.50 0.71 27.03
CA GLU A 190 -43.78 0.00 26.98
C GLU A 190 -44.88 0.87 27.58
N ASP A 191 -46.09 0.76 27.07
CA ASP A 191 -47.29 1.55 27.50
C ASP A 191 -47.16 3.09 27.36
N GLY A 192 -46.29 3.57 26.47
CA GLY A 192 -46.14 5.01 26.24
C GLY A 192 -45.27 5.76 27.27
N ALA A 193 -44.49 5.01 28.05
CA ALA A 193 -43.49 5.59 28.93
C ALA A 193 -42.39 6.39 28.13
N PRO A 194 -41.86 7.46 28.72
CA PRO A 194 -40.79 8.21 28.07
C PRO A 194 -39.58 7.31 27.84
N SER A 195 -38.81 7.57 26.73
CA SER A 195 -37.56 6.86 26.48
C SER A 195 -36.58 7.09 27.63
N PRO A 196 -35.61 6.18 27.83
CA PRO A 196 -34.59 6.31 28.89
C PRO A 196 -33.94 7.71 28.90
N LEU A 197 -33.56 8.21 27.74
CA LEU A 197 -32.96 9.53 27.60
C LEU A 197 -33.97 10.66 27.91
N ALA A 198 -35.23 10.53 27.51
CA ALA A 198 -36.27 11.48 27.85
C ALA A 198 -36.58 11.48 29.36
N ALA A 199 -36.53 10.32 30.02
CA ALA A 199 -36.69 10.21 31.46
C ALA A 199 -35.56 10.93 32.22
N GLU A 200 -34.31 10.74 31.78
CA GLU A 200 -33.14 11.46 32.32
C GLU A 200 -33.27 13.00 32.14
N ILE A 201 -33.72 13.45 30.96
CA ILE A 201 -33.97 14.86 30.70
C ILE A 201 -35.08 15.43 31.61
N ASN A 202 -36.17 14.67 31.82
CA ASN A 202 -37.25 15.07 32.71
C ASN A 202 -36.77 15.17 34.17
N SER A 203 -35.99 14.19 34.63
CA SER A 203 -35.37 14.19 35.96
C SER A 203 -34.41 15.37 36.14
N ALA A 204 -33.48 15.59 35.21
CA ALA A 204 -32.58 16.75 35.25
C ALA A 204 -33.31 18.08 35.18
N THR A 205 -34.43 18.14 34.47
CA THR A 205 -35.29 19.34 34.41
C THR A 205 -36.00 19.59 35.74
N ALA A 206 -36.48 18.54 36.40
CA ALA A 206 -37.12 18.62 37.73
C ALA A 206 -36.09 19.05 38.77
N GLU A 207 -34.89 18.48 38.77
CA GLU A 207 -33.76 18.88 39.62
C GLU A 207 -33.40 20.37 39.44
N LEU A 208 -33.28 20.83 38.20
CA LEU A 208 -32.99 22.24 37.93
C LEU A 208 -34.08 23.18 38.45
N ARG A 209 -35.36 22.79 38.30
CA ARG A 209 -36.48 23.54 38.85
C ARG A 209 -36.48 23.57 40.36
N GLU A 210 -36.04 22.52 41.01
CA GLU A 210 -35.91 22.46 42.45
C GLU A 210 -34.83 23.43 42.96
N TYR A 211 -33.67 23.46 42.33
CA TYR A 211 -32.63 24.46 42.66
C TYR A 211 -33.12 25.89 42.42
N ASP A 212 -33.85 26.15 41.32
CA ASP A 212 -34.43 27.47 41.06
C ASP A 212 -35.44 27.90 42.15
N TYR A 213 -36.25 26.95 42.61
CA TYR A 213 -37.21 27.19 43.70
C TYR A 213 -36.48 27.41 45.03
N ALA A 214 -35.51 26.58 45.38
CA ALA A 214 -34.74 26.68 46.61
C ALA A 214 -33.99 28.02 46.72
N ILE A 215 -33.33 28.45 45.64
CA ILE A 215 -32.61 29.74 45.60
C ILE A 215 -33.61 30.93 45.73
N ARG A 216 -34.74 30.87 45.02
CA ARG A 216 -35.75 31.97 45.03
C ARG A 216 -36.40 32.13 46.39
N ASN A 217 -36.73 31.01 47.06
CA ASN A 217 -37.45 31.02 48.32
C ASN A 217 -36.53 30.91 49.55
N LYS A 218 -35.22 30.79 49.34
CA LYS A 218 -34.21 30.67 50.42
C LYS A 218 -34.47 29.48 51.35
N VAL A 219 -34.83 28.32 50.73
CA VAL A 219 -35.08 27.06 51.41
C VAL A 219 -34.08 25.99 50.95
N GLU A 220 -33.89 24.93 51.73
CA GLU A 220 -33.11 23.78 51.31
C GLU A 220 -33.81 23.02 50.16
N PRO A 221 -33.04 22.54 49.16
CA PRO A 221 -33.63 21.73 48.12
C PRO A 221 -34.04 20.35 48.68
N GLY A 222 -35.11 19.82 48.18
CA GLY A 222 -35.61 18.49 48.56
C GLY A 222 -35.96 17.67 47.31
N ASP A 223 -36.72 16.58 47.51
CA ASP A 223 -37.19 15.78 46.40
C ASP A 223 -38.09 16.64 45.46
N PRO A 224 -37.80 16.72 44.14
CA PRO A 224 -38.57 17.48 43.20
C PRO A 224 -40.09 17.16 43.19
N ASP A 225 -40.43 15.91 43.53
CA ASP A 225 -41.81 15.41 43.55
C ASP A 225 -42.54 15.61 44.89
N ALA A 226 -41.81 16.01 45.95
CA ALA A 226 -42.38 16.21 47.28
C ALA A 226 -43.08 17.60 47.40
N PRO A 227 -44.07 17.75 48.32
CA PRO A 227 -44.78 19.03 48.53
C PRO A 227 -43.80 20.14 48.90
N LYS A 228 -43.87 21.27 48.20
CA LYS A 228 -42.97 22.43 48.41
C LYS A 228 -43.12 23.09 49.77
N ALA A 229 -44.26 22.86 50.47
CA ALA A 229 -44.52 23.38 51.81
C ALA A 229 -43.64 22.72 52.90
N GLU A 230 -43.00 21.58 52.64
CA GLU A 230 -42.17 20.84 53.57
C GLU A 230 -40.69 21.23 53.51
N ARG A 231 -40.30 22.25 52.69
CA ARG A 231 -38.92 22.69 52.56
C ARG A 231 -38.48 23.53 53.77
N GLU A 232 -37.36 23.15 54.38
CA GLU A 232 -36.81 23.88 55.52
C GLU A 232 -36.18 25.20 55.10
N PRO A 233 -36.44 26.30 55.81
CA PRO A 233 -35.80 27.59 55.53
C PRO A 233 -34.32 27.55 55.88
N ILE A 234 -33.45 28.12 55.04
CA ILE A 234 -32.00 28.21 55.28
C ILE A 234 -31.78 29.20 56.44
N PRO A 235 -30.96 28.82 57.49
CA PRO A 235 -30.63 29.70 58.59
C PRO A 235 -29.96 31.01 58.15
N ALA A 236 -30.30 32.13 58.76
CA ALA A 236 -29.82 33.47 58.38
C ALA A 236 -28.29 33.59 58.43
N GLU A 237 -27.63 32.86 59.33
CA GLU A 237 -26.18 32.86 59.53
C GLU A 237 -25.43 32.20 58.38
N GLU A 238 -26.04 31.19 57.73
CA GLU A 238 -25.42 30.39 56.65
C GLU A 238 -25.94 30.81 55.26
N LEU A 239 -26.89 31.71 55.20
CA LEU A 239 -27.65 32.03 54.00
C LEU A 239 -26.76 32.38 52.78
N GLN A 240 -25.72 33.21 52.99
CA GLN A 240 -24.88 33.66 51.87
C GLN A 240 -24.02 32.51 51.29
N GLN A 241 -23.44 31.69 52.16
CA GLN A 241 -22.62 30.54 51.76
C GLN A 241 -23.48 29.50 51.04
N ARG A 242 -24.61 29.17 51.64
CA ARG A 242 -25.52 28.15 51.10
C ARG A 242 -26.13 28.56 49.77
N LEU A 243 -26.50 29.83 49.57
CA LEU A 243 -26.95 30.35 48.29
C LEU A 243 -25.87 30.25 47.22
N LYS A 244 -24.58 30.47 47.57
CA LYS A 244 -23.48 30.30 46.64
C LYS A 244 -23.29 28.82 46.22
N GLU A 245 -23.40 27.90 47.16
CA GLU A 245 -23.38 26.47 46.89
C GLU A 245 -24.56 26.01 46.01
N LEU A 246 -25.77 26.47 46.32
CA LEU A 246 -26.96 26.18 45.50
C LEU A 246 -26.84 26.73 44.08
N GLN A 247 -26.27 27.91 43.92
CA GLN A 247 -25.99 28.48 42.58
C GLN A 247 -24.98 27.64 41.80
N ALA A 248 -23.95 27.09 42.46
CA ALA A 248 -22.97 26.20 41.84
C ALA A 248 -23.65 24.85 41.43
N SER A 249 -24.48 24.27 42.31
CA SER A 249 -25.24 23.06 42.01
C SER A 249 -26.23 23.26 40.87
N ARG A 250 -26.95 24.36 40.87
CA ARG A 250 -27.84 24.77 39.77
C ARG A 250 -27.08 24.88 38.45
N ALA A 251 -25.89 25.51 38.45
CA ALA A 251 -25.08 25.64 37.24
C ALA A 251 -24.61 24.26 36.72
N ALA A 252 -24.27 23.35 37.63
CA ALA A 252 -23.93 21.97 37.26
C ALA A 252 -25.15 21.22 36.68
N ALA A 253 -26.31 21.31 37.31
CA ALA A 253 -27.55 20.70 36.80
C ALA A 253 -27.97 21.29 35.43
N ALA A 254 -27.84 22.60 35.23
CA ALA A 254 -28.08 23.23 33.93
C ALA A 254 -27.13 22.73 32.83
N LYS A 255 -25.84 22.56 33.16
CA LYS A 255 -24.85 21.98 32.23
C LYS A 255 -25.18 20.55 31.89
N ASN A 256 -25.58 19.72 32.88
CA ASN A 256 -26.00 18.35 32.64
C ASN A 256 -27.24 18.28 31.73
N LEU A 257 -28.27 19.10 32.00
CA LEU A 257 -29.46 19.19 31.15
C LEU A 257 -29.12 19.56 29.71
N THR A 258 -28.25 20.53 29.50
CA THR A 258 -27.77 20.94 28.16
C THR A 258 -27.06 19.78 27.44
N LYS A 259 -26.26 19.02 28.16
CA LYS A 259 -25.59 17.83 27.62
C LYS A 259 -26.58 16.76 27.18
N LEU A 260 -27.58 16.44 28.01
CA LEU A 260 -28.61 15.44 27.70
C LEU A 260 -29.49 15.88 26.51
N GLN A 261 -29.85 17.18 26.43
CA GLN A 261 -30.58 17.74 25.29
C GLN A 261 -29.78 17.69 24.00
N SER A 262 -28.46 17.96 24.04
CA SER A 262 -27.57 17.78 22.90
C SER A 262 -27.50 16.31 22.49
N GLU A 263 -27.37 15.39 23.43
CA GLU A 263 -27.40 13.94 23.18
C GLU A 263 -28.72 13.52 22.51
N GLN A 264 -29.85 14.03 22.97
CA GLN A 264 -31.19 13.76 22.38
C GLN A 264 -31.26 14.19 20.91
N SER A 265 -30.69 15.35 20.59
CA SER A 265 -30.68 15.87 19.20
C SER A 265 -29.68 15.10 18.30
N ASP A 266 -28.53 14.67 18.86
CA ASP A 266 -27.44 14.07 18.11
C ASP A 266 -27.64 12.57 17.87
N THR A 267 -28.29 11.85 18.82
CA THR A 267 -28.44 10.40 18.75
C THR A 267 -29.13 9.90 17.48
N PRO A 268 -30.25 10.51 16.98
CA PRO A 268 -30.86 10.08 15.72
C PRO A 268 -29.93 10.28 14.51
N VAL A 269 -29.07 11.29 14.55
CA VAL A 269 -28.08 11.55 13.49
C VAL A 269 -26.98 10.50 13.53
N LYS A 270 -26.51 10.14 14.74
CA LYS A 270 -25.52 9.07 14.94
C LYS A 270 -26.05 7.73 14.45
N ILE A 271 -27.29 7.36 14.82
CA ILE A 271 -27.93 6.14 14.34
C ILE A 271 -28.01 6.10 12.82
N ARG A 272 -28.42 7.19 12.19
CA ARG A 272 -28.51 7.25 10.72
C ARG A 272 -27.14 7.08 10.07
N ARG A 273 -26.11 7.74 10.59
CA ARG A 273 -24.73 7.57 10.09
C ARG A 273 -24.23 6.14 10.28
N ALA A 274 -24.44 5.58 11.47
CA ALA A 274 -24.01 4.21 11.76
C ALA A 274 -24.71 3.20 10.83
N LYS A 275 -26.04 3.33 10.62
CA LYS A 275 -26.79 2.48 9.67
C LYS A 275 -26.28 2.63 8.23
N GLN A 276 -25.95 3.84 7.81
CA GLN A 276 -25.40 4.07 6.46
C GLN A 276 -24.00 3.48 6.34
N GLU A 277 -23.15 3.62 7.36
CA GLU A 277 -21.82 3.01 7.40
C GLU A 277 -21.90 1.48 7.39
N LEU A 278 -22.81 0.90 8.20
CA LEU A 278 -23.07 -0.54 8.22
C LEU A 278 -23.49 -1.04 6.84
N ALA A 279 -24.45 -0.41 6.20
CA ALA A 279 -24.93 -0.79 4.87
C ALA A 279 -23.81 -0.71 3.80
N ASN A 280 -22.91 0.29 3.90
CA ASN A 280 -21.76 0.40 3.03
C ASN A 280 -20.74 -0.73 3.28
N LEU A 281 -20.52 -1.09 4.54
CA LEU A 281 -19.64 -2.21 4.90
C LEU A 281 -20.24 -3.55 4.46
N GLU A 282 -21.52 -3.78 4.63
CA GLU A 282 -22.21 -4.98 4.14
C GLU A 282 -22.17 -5.08 2.61
N GLY A 283 -22.46 -4.00 1.91
CA GLY A 283 -22.45 -3.97 0.45
C GLY A 283 -21.07 -4.15 -0.19
N SER A 284 -19.99 -4.01 0.57
CA SER A 284 -18.61 -4.21 0.11
C SER A 284 -17.93 -5.46 0.70
N GLN A 285 -18.68 -6.40 1.26
CA GLN A 285 -18.12 -7.55 1.97
C GLN A 285 -17.29 -8.45 1.05
N ASP A 286 -17.80 -8.79 -0.14
CA ASP A 286 -17.10 -9.66 -1.09
C ASP A 286 -15.78 -9.03 -1.54
N GLU A 287 -15.79 -7.72 -1.83
CA GLU A 287 -14.59 -6.99 -2.21
C GLU A 287 -13.55 -6.93 -1.07
N ARG A 288 -14.00 -6.75 0.18
CA ARG A 288 -13.08 -6.79 1.34
C ARG A 288 -12.47 -8.17 1.55
N MET A 289 -13.25 -9.24 1.39
CA MET A 289 -12.73 -10.60 1.49
C MET A 289 -11.69 -10.87 0.40
N ARG A 290 -11.96 -10.46 -0.84
CA ARG A 290 -11.00 -10.55 -1.94
C ARG A 290 -9.71 -9.75 -1.64
N ARG A 291 -9.83 -8.53 -1.14
CA ARG A 291 -8.68 -7.71 -0.74
C ARG A 291 -7.88 -8.33 0.40
N PHE A 292 -8.56 -8.94 1.35
CA PHE A 292 -7.91 -9.66 2.44
C PHE A 292 -7.10 -10.85 1.92
N GLU A 293 -7.67 -11.65 1.02
CA GLU A 293 -6.99 -12.79 0.39
C GLU A 293 -5.74 -12.35 -0.38
N ILE A 294 -5.85 -11.33 -1.23
CA ILE A 294 -4.70 -10.78 -1.97
C ILE A 294 -3.60 -10.30 -1.01
N THR A 295 -3.98 -9.59 0.05
CA THR A 295 -3.02 -9.06 1.03
C THR A 295 -2.30 -10.19 1.77
N ASP A 296 -3.02 -11.23 2.16
CA ASP A 296 -2.48 -12.39 2.88
C ASP A 296 -1.56 -13.23 1.99
N ASP A 297 -1.98 -13.50 0.75
CA ASP A 297 -1.16 -14.18 -0.25
C ASP A 297 0.16 -13.44 -0.51
N LEU A 298 0.12 -12.11 -0.63
CA LEU A 298 1.32 -11.30 -0.80
C LEU A 298 2.24 -11.37 0.41
N LEU A 299 1.70 -11.35 1.64
CA LEU A 299 2.50 -11.47 2.86
C LEU A 299 3.18 -12.84 2.96
N ILE A 300 2.48 -13.91 2.59
CA ILE A 300 3.04 -15.27 2.56
C ILE A 300 4.17 -15.36 1.53
N ASN A 301 3.95 -14.86 0.31
CA ASN A 301 4.98 -14.86 -0.74
C ASN A 301 6.22 -14.07 -0.34
N MET A 302 6.04 -12.90 0.28
CA MET A 302 7.17 -12.09 0.73
C MET A 302 8.06 -12.80 1.74
N ALA A 303 7.47 -13.53 2.69
CA ALA A 303 8.24 -14.30 3.67
C ALA A 303 9.13 -15.33 2.96
N GLN A 304 8.59 -16.00 1.95
CA GLN A 304 9.31 -17.02 1.18
C GLN A 304 10.41 -16.43 0.27
N TRP A 305 10.15 -15.28 -0.37
CA TRP A 305 11.15 -14.64 -1.22
C TRP A 305 12.32 -14.05 -0.43
N THR A 306 12.08 -13.56 0.79
CA THR A 306 13.16 -13.09 1.65
C THR A 306 14.07 -14.20 2.16
N GLU A 307 13.54 -15.40 2.39
CA GLU A 307 14.36 -16.58 2.73
C GLU A 307 15.29 -17.00 1.58
N ARG A 308 14.83 -16.90 0.34
CA ARG A 308 15.61 -17.29 -0.85
C ARG A 308 16.75 -16.34 -1.21
N THR A 309 16.65 -15.07 -0.83
CA THR A 309 17.72 -14.10 -1.08
C THR A 309 19.01 -14.48 -0.37
N ALA A 310 18.91 -15.22 0.75
CA ALA A 310 20.05 -15.80 1.44
C ALA A 310 20.73 -16.96 0.66
N ALA A 311 20.05 -17.56 -0.30
CA ALA A 311 20.53 -18.72 -1.07
C ALA A 311 21.21 -18.36 -2.41
N GLY A 312 21.27 -17.06 -2.78
CA GLY A 312 21.87 -16.57 -4.01
C GLY A 312 20.85 -16.15 -5.09
N SER A 313 21.36 -15.50 -6.14
CA SER A 313 20.52 -15.02 -7.23
C SER A 313 20.05 -16.15 -8.14
N PRO A 314 18.77 -16.15 -8.55
CA PRO A 314 18.23 -17.10 -9.52
C PRO A 314 18.67 -16.83 -10.98
N PHE A 315 19.28 -15.69 -11.28
CA PHE A 315 19.51 -15.22 -12.64
C PHE A 315 20.91 -15.56 -13.23
N GLY A 316 21.68 -16.44 -12.59
CA GLY A 316 22.96 -16.91 -13.11
C GLY A 316 24.12 -15.93 -12.96
N GLU A 317 25.02 -15.85 -13.95
CA GLU A 317 26.24 -15.05 -13.88
C GLU A 317 25.98 -13.53 -13.93
N SER A 318 26.85 -12.76 -13.26
CA SER A 318 26.76 -11.29 -13.22
C SER A 318 26.87 -10.68 -14.63
N SER A 319 25.90 -9.87 -15.01
CA SER A 319 25.87 -9.14 -16.26
C SER A 319 26.67 -7.83 -16.20
N SER A 320 27.17 -7.37 -17.35
CA SER A 320 27.69 -6.01 -17.51
C SER A 320 26.62 -4.93 -17.43
N ASP A 321 25.35 -5.29 -17.70
CA ASP A 321 24.19 -4.42 -17.53
C ASP A 321 23.88 -4.23 -16.03
N PRO A 322 23.84 -2.98 -15.51
CA PRO A 322 23.56 -2.71 -14.11
C PRO A 322 22.20 -3.21 -13.64
N ALA A 323 21.16 -3.16 -14.47
CA ALA A 323 19.83 -3.63 -14.14
C ALA A 323 19.79 -5.16 -14.00
N LEU A 324 20.45 -5.89 -14.92
CA LEU A 324 20.58 -7.34 -14.84
C LEU A 324 21.50 -7.77 -13.68
N ARG A 325 22.51 -6.96 -13.33
CA ARG A 325 23.35 -7.19 -12.16
C ARG A 325 22.56 -7.04 -10.87
N GLU A 326 21.67 -6.05 -10.76
CA GLU A 326 20.76 -5.92 -9.63
C GLU A 326 19.84 -7.13 -9.48
N LEU A 327 19.30 -7.66 -10.58
CA LEU A 327 18.55 -8.92 -10.57
C LEU A 327 19.41 -10.09 -10.06
N HIS A 328 20.66 -10.15 -10.48
CA HIS A 328 21.61 -11.16 -10.01
C HIS A 328 21.91 -11.04 -8.51
N GLU A 329 22.11 -9.83 -8.01
CA GLU A 329 22.47 -9.58 -6.60
C GLU A 329 21.28 -9.72 -5.64
N HIS A 330 20.09 -9.33 -6.06
CA HIS A 330 18.90 -9.25 -5.19
C HIS A 330 17.83 -10.31 -5.47
N GLY A 331 17.88 -11.00 -6.59
CA GLY A 331 17.08 -12.18 -6.94
C GLY A 331 15.59 -12.08 -6.60
N ALA A 332 15.18 -12.76 -5.54
CA ALA A 332 13.78 -12.83 -5.13
C ALA A 332 13.14 -11.48 -4.79
N MET A 333 13.92 -10.49 -4.34
CA MET A 333 13.41 -9.13 -4.08
C MET A 333 13.07 -8.40 -5.37
N GLU A 334 13.84 -8.65 -6.44
CA GLU A 334 13.55 -8.12 -7.78
C GLU A 334 12.29 -8.75 -8.39
N VAL A 335 12.07 -10.05 -8.16
CA VAL A 335 10.83 -10.72 -8.55
C VAL A 335 9.61 -10.06 -7.89
N LEU A 336 9.70 -9.78 -6.59
CA LEU A 336 8.64 -9.06 -5.88
C LEU A 336 8.39 -7.67 -6.49
N ALA A 337 9.47 -6.91 -6.71
CA ALA A 337 9.39 -5.56 -7.26
C ALA A 337 8.73 -5.55 -8.65
N ALA A 338 9.08 -6.49 -9.52
CA ALA A 338 8.53 -6.60 -10.86
C ALA A 338 7.05 -7.01 -10.87
N ASN A 339 6.62 -7.83 -9.92
CA ASN A 339 5.19 -8.15 -9.78
C ASN A 339 4.36 -6.96 -9.29
N ILE A 340 4.95 -6.08 -8.46
CA ILE A 340 4.28 -4.88 -7.97
C ILE A 340 4.19 -3.81 -9.08
N TYR A 341 5.28 -3.63 -9.82
CA TYR A 341 5.37 -2.61 -10.87
C TYR A 341 6.20 -3.16 -12.03
N ARG A 342 5.52 -3.54 -13.09
CA ARG A 342 6.16 -4.20 -14.25
C ARG A 342 7.00 -3.21 -15.05
N THR A 343 8.21 -3.64 -15.39
CA THR A 343 9.19 -2.88 -16.16
C THR A 343 9.60 -3.66 -17.41
N SER A 344 10.51 -3.13 -18.19
CA SER A 344 11.10 -3.81 -19.35
C SER A 344 11.80 -5.15 -19.03
N LEU A 345 12.11 -5.41 -17.76
CA LEU A 345 12.72 -6.69 -17.30
C LEU A 345 11.69 -7.76 -16.93
N THR A 346 10.40 -7.46 -16.97
CA THR A 346 9.34 -8.37 -16.55
C THR A 346 9.33 -9.71 -17.30
N PRO A 347 9.54 -9.79 -18.63
CA PRO A 347 9.54 -11.07 -19.32
C PRO A 347 10.57 -12.06 -18.76
N GLN A 348 11.79 -11.61 -18.41
CA GLN A 348 12.81 -12.46 -17.80
C GLN A 348 12.38 -12.96 -16.42
N ILE A 349 11.64 -12.16 -15.68
CA ILE A 349 11.11 -12.52 -14.37
C ILE A 349 9.96 -13.52 -14.50
N ASP A 350 9.09 -13.38 -15.49
CA ASP A 350 8.03 -14.35 -15.77
C ASP A 350 8.60 -15.72 -16.17
N ASP A 351 9.66 -15.75 -16.99
CA ASP A 351 10.37 -16.97 -17.34
C ASP A 351 10.99 -17.64 -16.09
N TYR A 352 11.57 -16.84 -15.21
CA TYR A 352 12.09 -17.33 -13.94
C TYR A 352 10.98 -17.92 -13.05
N LEU A 353 9.84 -17.22 -12.88
CA LEU A 353 8.71 -17.71 -12.08
C LEU A 353 8.13 -19.02 -12.62
N ASN A 354 8.05 -19.17 -13.94
CA ASN A 354 7.61 -20.41 -14.58
C ASN A 354 8.60 -21.56 -14.32
N SER A 355 9.90 -21.28 -14.39
CA SER A 355 10.94 -22.25 -14.05
C SER A 355 10.86 -22.64 -12.57
N GLU A 356 10.72 -21.66 -11.68
CA GLU A 356 10.54 -21.89 -10.24
C GLU A 356 9.32 -22.75 -9.94
N LEU A 357 8.18 -22.46 -10.58
CA LEU A 357 6.95 -23.25 -10.42
C LEU A 357 7.19 -24.72 -10.81
N THR A 358 7.88 -24.95 -11.92
CA THR A 358 8.21 -26.31 -12.42
C THR A 358 9.09 -27.05 -11.42
N ASP A 359 10.10 -26.38 -10.85
CA ASP A 359 11.01 -26.98 -9.87
C ASP A 359 10.29 -27.29 -8.55
N LEU A 360 9.43 -26.38 -8.07
CA LEU A 360 8.61 -26.61 -6.88
C LEU A 360 7.62 -27.77 -7.05
N GLN A 361 7.00 -27.91 -8.21
CA GLN A 361 6.12 -29.05 -8.52
C GLN A 361 6.90 -30.38 -8.50
N ARG A 362 8.13 -30.38 -9.02
CA ARG A 362 9.00 -31.54 -8.98
C ARG A 362 9.40 -31.89 -7.54
N GLU A 363 9.81 -30.90 -6.74
CA GLU A 363 10.16 -31.08 -5.33
C GLU A 363 8.96 -31.59 -4.52
N LEU A 364 7.77 -31.01 -4.73
CA LEU A 364 6.52 -31.45 -4.08
C LEU A 364 6.21 -32.91 -4.42
N SER A 365 6.31 -33.29 -5.68
CA SER A 365 6.08 -34.67 -6.11
C SER A 365 7.08 -35.66 -5.49
N ALA A 366 8.35 -35.30 -5.42
CA ALA A 366 9.37 -36.12 -4.78
C ALA A 366 9.11 -36.27 -3.27
N LEU A 367 8.72 -35.18 -2.60
CA LEU A 367 8.38 -35.20 -1.17
C LEU A 367 7.13 -36.05 -0.89
N GLN A 368 6.10 -35.95 -1.74
CA GLN A 368 4.90 -36.80 -1.62
C GLN A 368 5.25 -38.29 -1.75
N GLN A 369 6.11 -38.66 -2.70
CA GLN A 369 6.59 -40.04 -2.84
C GLN A 369 7.38 -40.48 -1.61
N SER A 370 8.23 -39.61 -1.06
CA SER A 370 8.99 -39.92 0.16
C SER A 370 8.05 -40.16 1.36
N LEU A 371 7.05 -39.30 1.55
CA LEU A 371 6.04 -39.47 2.62
C LEU A 371 5.26 -40.79 2.46
N GLN A 372 4.87 -41.14 1.25
CA GLN A 372 4.19 -42.40 0.96
C GLN A 372 5.10 -43.61 1.27
N SER A 373 6.41 -43.51 0.99
CA SER A 373 7.38 -44.58 1.33
C SER A 373 7.53 -44.73 2.85
N LEU A 374 7.54 -43.62 3.60
CA LEU A 374 7.57 -43.65 5.07
C LEU A 374 6.31 -44.29 5.68
N GLU A 375 5.14 -44.00 5.13
CA GLU A 375 3.88 -44.65 5.54
C GLU A 375 3.93 -46.17 5.30
N THR A 376 4.48 -46.60 4.16
CA THR A 376 4.65 -48.02 3.83
C THR A 376 5.68 -48.69 4.77
N GLU A 377 6.78 -48.02 5.05
CA GLU A 377 7.79 -48.52 6.01
C GLU A 377 7.17 -48.63 7.42
N ARG A 378 6.41 -47.60 7.86
CA ARG A 378 5.72 -47.64 9.15
C ARG A 378 4.81 -48.87 9.29
N ALA A 379 3.99 -49.13 8.25
CA ALA A 379 3.12 -50.28 8.23
C ALA A 379 3.88 -51.60 8.30
N MET A 380 5.02 -51.72 7.61
CA MET A 380 5.89 -52.91 7.69
C MET A 380 6.49 -53.08 9.08
N VAL A 381 6.97 -52.02 9.70
CA VAL A 381 7.53 -52.06 11.07
C VAL A 381 6.45 -52.43 12.10
N GLU A 382 5.23 -51.89 11.97
CA GLU A 382 4.07 -52.26 12.82
C GLU A 382 3.76 -53.76 12.69
N GLN A 383 3.78 -54.30 11.48
CA GLN A 383 3.58 -55.75 11.28
C GLN A 383 4.70 -56.57 11.91
N GLN A 384 5.95 -56.12 11.85
CA GLN A 384 7.09 -56.78 12.51
C GLN A 384 6.90 -56.74 14.05
N ILE A 385 6.48 -55.62 14.62
CA ILE A 385 6.19 -55.53 16.06
C ILE A 385 5.06 -56.49 16.44
N ALA A 386 4.00 -56.60 15.66
CA ALA A 386 2.93 -57.57 15.91
C ALA A 386 3.44 -59.01 15.91
N THR A 387 4.29 -59.36 14.95
CA THR A 387 4.95 -60.67 14.88
C THR A 387 5.84 -60.95 16.11
N GLN A 388 6.64 -59.97 16.56
CA GLN A 388 7.46 -60.10 17.78
C GLN A 388 6.56 -60.30 19.02
N ASN A 389 5.44 -59.59 19.12
CA ASN A 389 4.49 -59.74 20.23
C ASN A 389 3.78 -61.09 20.22
N GLU A 390 3.47 -61.66 19.04
CA GLU A 390 2.90 -63.01 18.92
C GLU A 390 3.92 -64.07 19.42
N MET A 391 5.20 -63.87 19.16
CA MET A 391 6.28 -64.77 19.66
C MET A 391 6.53 -64.59 21.16
N LEU A 392 6.34 -63.38 21.69
CA LEU A 392 6.49 -63.07 23.11
C LEU A 392 5.37 -63.60 23.96
N ALA A 393 4.12 -63.64 23.47
CA ALA A 393 2.94 -64.01 24.21
C ALA A 393 3.05 -65.41 24.89
N PRO A 394 3.43 -66.50 24.18
CA PRO A 394 3.56 -67.83 24.80
C PRO A 394 4.69 -67.91 25.83
N ILE A 395 5.81 -67.18 25.62
CA ILE A 395 6.94 -67.13 26.55
C ILE A 395 6.49 -66.38 27.84
N ALA A 396 5.78 -65.29 27.72
CA ALA A 396 5.24 -64.51 28.85
C ALA A 396 4.26 -65.36 29.68
N GLU A 397 3.36 -66.08 29.02
CA GLU A 397 2.43 -67.01 29.69
C GLU A 397 3.16 -68.13 30.47
N GLN A 398 4.21 -68.71 29.85
CA GLN A 398 5.05 -69.72 30.52
C GLN A 398 5.80 -69.15 31.73
N ILE A 399 6.32 -67.92 31.62
CA ILE A 399 7.00 -67.23 32.74
C ILE A 399 6.00 -67.00 33.87
N GLU A 400 4.82 -66.47 33.59
CA GLU A 400 3.77 -66.23 34.60
C GLU A 400 3.32 -67.52 35.29
N ALA A 401 3.08 -68.61 34.52
CA ALA A 401 2.74 -69.90 35.03
C ALA A 401 3.84 -70.51 35.92
N THR A 402 5.11 -70.34 35.52
CA THR A 402 6.27 -70.84 36.28
C THR A 402 6.47 -70.01 37.56
N GLN A 403 6.35 -68.68 37.49
CA GLN A 403 6.41 -67.78 38.65
C GLN A 403 5.37 -68.05 39.65
N LYS A 404 4.13 -68.40 39.24
CA LYS A 404 3.03 -68.82 40.15
C LYS A 404 3.39 -70.11 40.88
N LYS A 405 3.93 -71.12 40.16
CA LYS A 405 4.39 -72.37 40.80
C LYS A 405 5.54 -72.11 41.79
N LEU A 406 6.46 -71.15 41.44
CA LEU A 406 7.55 -70.74 42.33
C LEU A 406 7.02 -70.08 43.60
N GLN A 407 6.02 -69.20 43.51
CA GLN A 407 5.35 -68.57 44.64
C GLN A 407 4.67 -69.66 45.53
N ASP A 408 3.95 -70.58 44.90
CA ASP A 408 3.26 -71.69 45.66
C ASP A 408 4.29 -72.58 46.40
N ALA A 409 5.43 -72.86 45.80
CA ALA A 409 6.52 -73.62 46.43
C ALA A 409 7.21 -72.81 47.55
N GLN A 410 7.44 -71.52 47.38
CA GLN A 410 7.97 -70.65 48.44
C GLN A 410 6.98 -70.51 49.62
N GLN A 411 5.68 -70.43 49.36
CA GLN A 411 4.65 -70.39 50.39
C GLN A 411 4.65 -71.68 51.17
N LYS A 412 4.68 -72.85 50.52
CA LYS A 412 4.80 -74.14 51.16
C LYS A 412 6.03 -74.28 52.07
N LYS A 413 7.16 -73.71 51.66
CA LYS A 413 8.39 -73.66 52.47
C LYS A 413 8.17 -72.77 53.72
N THR A 414 7.48 -71.65 53.60
CA THR A 414 7.18 -70.74 54.70
C THR A 414 6.21 -71.36 55.68
N ASP A 415 5.18 -72.06 55.17
CA ASP A 415 4.18 -72.79 56.00
C ASP A 415 4.73 -74.00 56.76
N ALA A 416 5.82 -74.61 56.27
CA ALA A 416 6.51 -75.71 56.94
C ALA A 416 7.36 -75.31 58.16
N GLY A 417 7.64 -74.01 58.35
CA GLY A 417 8.43 -73.46 59.47
C GLY A 417 9.94 -73.37 59.15
N GLU A 418 10.58 -72.36 59.73
CA GLU A 418 12.02 -72.08 59.47
C GLU A 418 13.02 -73.17 59.86
N ASP A 419 12.62 -74.08 60.75
CA ASP A 419 13.46 -75.21 61.29
C ASP A 419 13.23 -76.53 60.58
N ALA A 420 12.37 -76.64 59.57
CA ALA A 420 12.11 -77.86 58.85
C ALA A 420 13.12 -78.08 57.69
N GLU A 421 13.99 -79.07 57.79
CA GLU A 421 14.81 -79.53 56.64
C GLU A 421 13.89 -80.07 55.54
N THR A 422 13.63 -79.28 54.53
CA THR A 422 12.84 -79.62 53.34
C THR A 422 13.67 -79.63 52.06
N PRO A 423 14.62 -80.59 51.94
CA PRO A 423 15.58 -80.57 50.79
C PRO A 423 14.86 -80.73 49.43
N GLU A 424 13.71 -81.38 49.39
CA GLU A 424 12.92 -81.56 48.15
C GLU A 424 12.26 -80.29 47.70
N ILE A 425 11.75 -79.43 48.60
CA ILE A 425 11.13 -78.15 48.29
C ILE A 425 12.24 -77.14 47.84
N ASP A 426 13.40 -77.17 48.48
CA ASP A 426 14.54 -76.33 48.09
C ASP A 426 15.08 -76.66 46.67
N GLN A 427 15.04 -77.95 46.34
CA GLN A 427 15.45 -78.40 45.00
C GLN A 427 14.40 -78.05 43.95
N GLU A 428 13.10 -78.09 44.29
CA GLU A 428 11.98 -77.67 43.45
C GLU A 428 12.03 -76.14 43.21
N ILE A 429 12.26 -75.31 44.22
CA ILE A 429 12.43 -73.88 44.14
C ILE A 429 13.58 -73.54 43.21
N LYS A 430 14.75 -74.15 43.42
CA LYS A 430 15.94 -73.91 42.59
C LYS A 430 15.75 -74.34 41.13
N ALA A 431 15.01 -75.40 40.86
CA ALA A 431 14.68 -75.82 39.50
C ALA A 431 13.70 -74.88 38.84
N LEU A 432 12.72 -74.35 39.53
CA LEU A 432 11.76 -73.37 39.04
C LEU A 432 12.43 -71.99 38.78
N GLU A 433 13.34 -71.55 39.66
CA GLU A 433 14.16 -70.36 39.47
C GLU A 433 15.03 -70.47 38.21
N ALA A 434 15.68 -71.61 38.02
CA ALA A 434 16.48 -71.87 36.81
C ALA A 434 15.61 -71.89 35.55
N GLN A 435 14.37 -72.40 35.65
CA GLN A 435 13.44 -72.43 34.53
C GLN A 435 12.93 -71.00 34.20
N VAL A 436 12.63 -70.15 35.20
CA VAL A 436 12.26 -68.74 35.00
C VAL A 436 13.44 -67.99 34.32
N ALA A 437 14.67 -68.16 34.83
CA ALA A 437 15.86 -67.53 34.24
C ALA A 437 16.06 -67.94 32.78
N SER A 438 15.88 -69.20 32.43
CA SER A 438 15.97 -69.66 31.03
C SER A 438 14.88 -69.10 30.14
N LEU A 439 13.67 -68.97 30.62
CA LEU A 439 12.56 -68.35 29.87
C LEU A 439 12.75 -66.84 29.71
N GLU A 440 13.29 -66.17 30.71
CA GLU A 440 13.66 -64.74 30.61
C GLU A 440 14.79 -64.51 29.63
N GLU A 441 15.79 -65.37 29.58
CA GLU A 441 16.86 -65.37 28.57
C GLU A 441 16.27 -65.56 27.16
N GLN A 442 15.32 -66.44 26.98
CA GLN A 442 14.60 -66.61 25.70
C GLN A 442 13.74 -65.41 25.33
N ARG A 443 13.15 -64.70 26.30
CA ARG A 443 12.36 -63.49 26.09
C ARG A 443 13.18 -62.29 25.63
N THR A 444 14.39 -62.12 26.19
CA THR A 444 15.22 -60.95 26.03
C THR A 444 15.41 -60.51 24.56
N PRO A 445 15.81 -61.40 23.61
CA PRO A 445 16.05 -60.96 22.22
C PRO A 445 14.78 -60.44 21.52
N TYR A 446 13.61 -60.97 21.86
CA TYR A 446 12.35 -60.52 21.29
C TYR A 446 11.91 -59.17 21.87
N THR A 447 12.14 -58.93 23.17
CA THR A 447 11.86 -57.65 23.81
C THR A 447 12.80 -56.55 23.34
N GLU A 448 14.09 -56.84 23.16
CA GLU A 448 15.05 -55.89 22.60
C GLU A 448 14.67 -55.53 21.18
N LYS A 449 14.30 -56.52 20.35
CA LYS A 449 13.91 -56.29 18.96
C LYS A 449 12.58 -55.49 18.87
N ALA A 450 11.63 -55.78 19.72
CA ALA A 450 10.40 -55.00 19.80
C ALA A 450 10.65 -53.53 20.22
N ALA A 451 11.57 -53.28 21.16
CA ALA A 451 11.99 -51.96 21.57
C ALA A 451 12.72 -51.20 20.46
N GLU A 452 13.63 -51.88 19.73
CA GLU A 452 14.31 -51.31 18.55
C GLU A 452 13.29 -50.86 17.48
N LEU A 453 12.34 -51.75 17.13
CA LEU A 453 11.28 -51.47 16.17
C LEU A 453 10.36 -50.32 16.63
N ALA A 454 9.98 -50.26 17.93
CA ALA A 454 9.24 -49.17 18.48
C ALA A 454 9.96 -47.82 18.38
N SER A 455 11.28 -47.82 18.61
CA SER A 455 12.08 -46.59 18.43
C SER A 455 12.14 -46.17 16.95
N ARG A 456 12.12 -47.10 16.00
CA ARG A 456 12.03 -46.81 14.57
C ARG A 456 10.68 -46.16 14.20
N ILE A 457 9.57 -46.62 14.78
CA ILE A 457 8.23 -45.96 14.60
C ILE A 457 8.30 -44.50 15.02
N VAL A 458 8.86 -44.20 16.21
CA VAL A 458 9.00 -42.83 16.68
C VAL A 458 9.81 -41.96 15.70
N ALA A 459 10.89 -42.53 15.16
CA ALA A 459 11.71 -41.83 14.15
C ALA A 459 10.92 -41.56 12.84
N ILE A 460 10.20 -42.57 12.34
CA ILE A 460 9.36 -42.43 11.13
C ILE A 460 8.25 -41.39 11.36
N ASP A 461 7.60 -41.40 12.52
CA ASP A 461 6.54 -40.43 12.84
C ASP A 461 7.10 -38.99 12.87
N ALA A 462 8.30 -38.77 13.42
CA ALA A 462 8.97 -37.48 13.43
C ALA A 462 9.36 -37.00 12.01
N GLU A 463 9.90 -37.91 11.17
CA GLU A 463 10.22 -37.62 9.77
C GLU A 463 8.96 -37.31 8.97
N THR A 464 7.86 -38.04 9.17
CA THR A 464 6.57 -37.84 8.51
C THR A 464 5.96 -36.49 8.89
N GLN A 465 5.99 -36.14 10.19
CA GLN A 465 5.49 -34.84 10.65
C GLN A 465 6.28 -33.68 10.04
N THR A 466 7.61 -33.77 10.02
CA THR A 466 8.47 -32.75 9.42
C THR A 466 8.20 -32.62 7.92
N GLY A 467 8.07 -33.76 7.23
CA GLY A 467 7.76 -33.82 5.81
C GLY A 467 6.38 -33.24 5.47
N ALA A 468 5.37 -33.49 6.31
CA ALA A 468 4.02 -32.94 6.12
C ALA A 468 4.02 -31.40 6.19
N VAL A 469 4.68 -30.81 7.18
CA VAL A 469 4.83 -29.34 7.28
C VAL A 469 5.52 -28.76 6.04
N ARG A 470 6.60 -29.40 5.56
CA ARG A 470 7.29 -28.97 4.34
C ARG A 470 6.40 -29.11 3.10
N ARG A 471 5.65 -30.21 2.98
CA ARG A 471 4.69 -30.42 1.89
C ARG A 471 3.64 -29.30 1.84
N ASP A 472 3.05 -28.95 2.97
CA ASP A 472 2.02 -27.92 3.04
C ASP A 472 2.58 -26.54 2.67
N ALA A 473 3.80 -26.22 3.07
CA ALA A 473 4.50 -25.01 2.67
C ALA A 473 4.78 -24.96 1.15
N LEU A 474 5.26 -26.06 0.56
CA LEU A 474 5.51 -26.17 -0.89
C LEU A 474 4.19 -26.09 -1.68
N GLN A 475 3.13 -26.78 -1.23
CA GLN A 475 1.82 -26.74 -1.86
C GLN A 475 1.26 -25.32 -1.88
N GLY A 476 1.38 -24.57 -0.77
CA GLY A 476 1.00 -23.17 -0.69
C GLY A 476 1.68 -22.34 -1.78
N ARG A 477 3.00 -22.50 -1.96
CA ARG A 477 3.77 -21.79 -2.99
C ARG A 477 3.33 -22.17 -4.42
N VAL A 478 3.18 -23.45 -4.70
CA VAL A 478 2.69 -23.94 -6.00
C VAL A 478 1.31 -23.36 -6.34
N ASN A 479 0.45 -23.17 -5.38
CA ASN A 479 -0.88 -22.58 -5.58
C ASN A 479 -0.86 -21.06 -5.78
N ILE A 480 0.13 -20.37 -5.20
CA ILE A 480 0.18 -18.90 -5.18
C ILE A 480 0.88 -18.34 -6.42
N ILE A 481 2.03 -18.93 -6.84
CA ILE A 481 2.80 -18.42 -7.99
C ILE A 481 1.95 -18.20 -9.25
N PRO A 482 1.07 -19.13 -9.68
CA PRO A 482 0.26 -18.93 -10.88
C PRO A 482 -0.68 -17.72 -10.81
N LYS A 483 -1.07 -17.28 -9.61
CA LYS A 483 -1.93 -16.09 -9.45
C LYS A 483 -1.22 -14.80 -9.89
N PHE A 484 0.12 -14.77 -9.83
CA PHE A 484 0.97 -13.63 -10.18
C PHE A 484 1.59 -13.71 -11.58
N LEU A 485 1.38 -14.80 -12.30
CA LEU A 485 1.82 -14.92 -13.70
C LEU A 485 0.83 -14.22 -14.66
N PRO A 486 1.27 -13.83 -15.87
CA PRO A 486 0.38 -13.31 -16.90
C PRO A 486 -0.81 -14.25 -17.15
N GLY A 487 -2.02 -13.70 -17.11
CA GLY A 487 -3.27 -14.48 -17.21
C GLY A 487 -3.69 -15.19 -15.92
N GLY A 488 -2.96 -15.07 -14.83
CA GLY A 488 -3.33 -15.57 -13.51
C GLY A 488 -4.50 -14.79 -12.88
N ALA A 489 -5.05 -15.32 -11.76
CA ALA A 489 -6.28 -14.82 -11.16
C ALA A 489 -6.26 -13.32 -10.81
N TYR A 490 -5.09 -12.78 -10.45
CA TYR A 490 -4.95 -11.36 -10.09
C TYR A 490 -4.81 -10.42 -11.30
N PHE A 491 -4.51 -10.95 -12.48
CA PHE A 491 -4.36 -10.19 -13.73
C PHE A 491 -5.46 -10.45 -14.75
N ALA A 492 -6.28 -11.51 -14.57
CA ALA A 492 -7.32 -11.93 -15.50
C ALA A 492 -8.43 -10.89 -15.74
N PRO A 493 -8.94 -10.13 -14.75
CA PRO A 493 -10.05 -9.20 -14.96
C PRO A 493 -9.77 -8.09 -15.98
N HIS A 494 -8.52 -7.70 -16.11
CA HIS A 494 -8.11 -6.61 -17.01
C HIS A 494 -7.59 -7.07 -18.37
N ALA A 495 -7.33 -8.35 -18.56
CA ALA A 495 -6.94 -8.90 -19.87
C ALA A 495 -8.07 -8.77 -20.91
N ALA A 496 -9.33 -8.86 -20.49
CA ALA A 496 -10.49 -8.69 -21.35
C ALA A 496 -10.72 -7.24 -21.76
N GLU A 497 -10.55 -6.29 -20.83
CA GLU A 497 -10.70 -4.85 -21.09
C GLU A 497 -9.54 -4.27 -21.91
N GLN A 498 -8.32 -4.84 -21.80
CA GLN A 498 -7.16 -4.40 -22.56
C GLN A 498 -7.18 -4.86 -24.02
N HIS A 499 -7.86 -5.98 -24.36
CA HIS A 499 -8.07 -6.39 -25.75
C HIS A 499 -8.96 -5.41 -26.51
N GLU A 500 -9.95 -4.80 -25.85
CA GLU A 500 -10.81 -3.78 -26.47
C GLU A 500 -10.11 -2.39 -26.55
N ALA A 501 -9.28 -2.04 -25.56
CA ALA A 501 -8.54 -0.78 -25.56
C ALA A 501 -7.23 -0.80 -26.36
N GLY A 502 -6.63 -1.97 -26.57
CA GLY A 502 -5.34 -2.14 -27.23
C GLY A 502 -5.39 -2.16 -28.77
N GLU A 503 -6.56 -2.42 -29.38
CA GLU A 503 -6.73 -2.36 -30.84
C GLU A 503 -6.87 -0.90 -31.36
N GLU A 504 -7.31 0.05 -30.52
CA GLU A 504 -7.42 1.45 -30.90
C GLU A 504 -6.15 2.30 -30.65
N ALA A 505 -5.28 1.87 -29.76
CA ALA A 505 -4.01 2.58 -29.50
C ALA A 505 -2.86 1.65 -29.91
N GLY A 506 -2.30 1.85 -31.10
CA GLY A 506 -1.12 1.11 -31.62
C GLY A 506 0.12 1.21 -30.73
N GLY A 507 -0.01 0.81 -29.48
CA GLY A 507 1.02 0.82 -28.43
C GLY A 507 1.24 -0.60 -27.94
N HIS A 508 2.49 -1.01 -27.88
CA HIS A 508 2.98 -2.22 -27.25
C HIS A 508 2.22 -2.48 -25.96
N GLY A 509 1.57 -3.65 -25.83
CA GLY A 509 0.79 -4.04 -24.67
C GLY A 509 1.66 -3.93 -23.43
N HIS A 510 1.46 -2.88 -22.63
CA HIS A 510 2.14 -2.70 -21.37
C HIS A 510 1.60 -3.76 -20.41
N GLU A 511 2.45 -4.69 -20.06
CA GLU A 511 2.15 -5.62 -18.98
C GLU A 511 1.91 -4.82 -17.69
N VAL A 512 0.78 -5.08 -17.06
CA VAL A 512 0.28 -4.27 -15.94
C VAL A 512 0.67 -4.94 -14.63
N GLY A 513 1.38 -4.23 -13.74
CA GLY A 513 1.75 -4.71 -12.42
C GLY A 513 0.59 -4.64 -11.42
N LEU A 514 0.74 -5.27 -10.25
CA LEU A 514 -0.26 -5.33 -9.19
C LEU A 514 -0.84 -3.96 -8.79
N ASN A 515 -0.01 -2.92 -8.72
CA ASN A 515 -0.50 -1.57 -8.39
C ASN A 515 -1.44 -0.98 -9.45
N ALA A 516 -1.37 -1.45 -10.70
CA ALA A 516 -2.26 -1.01 -11.76
C ALA A 516 -3.54 -1.85 -11.81
N VAL A 517 -3.43 -3.17 -11.56
CA VAL A 517 -4.58 -4.08 -11.44
C VAL A 517 -5.38 -3.82 -10.18
N GLU A 518 -4.69 -3.57 -9.06
CA GLU A 518 -5.26 -3.33 -7.73
C GLU A 518 -4.79 -1.98 -7.18
N PRO A 519 -5.32 -0.84 -7.69
CA PRO A 519 -4.84 0.51 -7.35
C PRO A 519 -4.97 0.86 -5.85
N TRP A 520 -5.80 0.14 -5.10
CA TRP A 520 -5.97 0.31 -3.66
C TRP A 520 -4.76 -0.14 -2.85
N LEU A 521 -3.93 -1.06 -3.37
CA LEU A 521 -2.74 -1.56 -2.70
C LEU A 521 -1.72 -0.46 -2.43
N ARG A 522 -1.41 0.36 -3.43
CA ARG A 522 -0.40 1.43 -3.37
C ARG A 522 0.90 0.95 -2.74
N LEU A 523 1.40 -0.18 -3.24
CA LEU A 523 2.66 -0.74 -2.78
C LEU A 523 3.83 0.10 -3.27
N PRO A 524 4.96 0.13 -2.54
CA PRO A 524 6.21 0.70 -3.01
C PRO A 524 6.60 0.15 -4.39
N ILE A 525 7.05 1.03 -5.30
CA ILE A 525 7.46 0.67 -6.66
C ILE A 525 8.98 0.80 -6.79
N LYS A 526 9.63 -0.14 -7.49
CA LYS A 526 11.05 -0.05 -7.76
C LYS A 526 11.27 0.55 -9.14
N ILE A 527 11.84 1.74 -9.18
CA ILE A 527 12.30 2.39 -10.42
C ILE A 527 13.69 2.96 -10.13
N PRO A 528 14.76 2.34 -10.64
CA PRO A 528 16.12 2.87 -10.48
C PRO A 528 16.20 4.30 -11.04
N SER A 529 16.89 5.19 -10.33
CA SER A 529 16.95 6.64 -10.62
C SER A 529 15.59 7.36 -10.72
N GLY A 530 14.49 6.68 -10.36
CA GLY A 530 13.12 7.15 -10.55
C GLY A 530 12.77 8.39 -9.72
N ASN A 531 13.28 8.52 -8.49
CA ASN A 531 13.06 9.73 -7.68
C ASN A 531 13.73 10.97 -8.30
N MET A 532 14.93 10.79 -8.84
CA MET A 532 15.66 11.88 -9.50
C MET A 532 14.98 12.26 -10.82
N TRP A 533 14.57 11.25 -11.60
CA TRP A 533 13.78 11.44 -12.80
C TRP A 533 12.48 12.20 -12.49
N ALA A 534 11.67 11.73 -11.52
CA ALA A 534 10.42 12.36 -11.16
C ALA A 534 10.61 13.81 -10.70
N SER A 535 11.60 14.07 -9.84
CA SER A 535 11.88 15.43 -9.36
C SER A 535 12.23 16.38 -10.50
N THR A 536 13.10 15.97 -11.42
CA THR A 536 13.50 16.79 -12.56
C THR A 536 12.38 16.93 -13.58
N TYR A 537 11.66 15.87 -13.88
CA TYR A 537 10.49 15.88 -14.77
C TYR A 537 9.44 16.89 -14.30
N PHE A 538 8.97 16.77 -13.05
CA PHE A 538 7.95 17.68 -12.51
C PHE A 538 8.47 19.11 -12.37
N LEU A 539 9.76 19.30 -12.08
CA LEU A 539 10.36 20.63 -12.00
C LEU A 539 10.32 21.31 -13.37
N ILE A 540 10.86 20.68 -14.40
CA ILE A 540 10.98 21.28 -15.74
C ILE A 540 9.59 21.48 -16.36
N THR A 541 8.75 20.43 -16.36
CA THR A 541 7.43 20.51 -16.99
C THR A 541 6.47 21.37 -16.17
N GLY A 542 6.62 21.45 -14.85
CA GLY A 542 5.81 22.29 -13.96
C GLY A 542 6.11 23.78 -14.17
N PHE A 543 7.39 24.18 -14.24
CA PHE A 543 7.74 25.55 -14.58
C PHE A 543 7.28 25.93 -15.98
N HIS A 544 7.41 25.01 -16.95
CA HIS A 544 6.87 25.22 -18.28
C HIS A 544 5.34 25.44 -18.24
N ALA A 545 4.59 24.61 -17.50
CA ALA A 545 3.15 24.75 -17.35
C ALA A 545 2.74 26.09 -16.70
N ILE A 546 3.53 26.59 -15.73
CA ILE A 546 3.32 27.93 -15.14
C ILE A 546 3.47 29.00 -16.22
N HIS A 547 4.48 28.92 -17.08
CA HIS A 547 4.68 29.88 -18.18
C HIS A 547 3.54 29.84 -19.21
N VAL A 548 3.04 28.62 -19.54
CA VAL A 548 1.83 28.46 -20.36
C VAL A 548 0.64 29.16 -19.70
N LEU A 549 0.42 28.92 -18.39
CA LEU A 549 -0.69 29.53 -17.65
C LEU A 549 -0.61 31.06 -17.67
N VAL A 550 0.58 31.63 -17.47
CA VAL A 550 0.80 33.11 -17.56
C VAL A 550 0.45 33.61 -18.95
N GLY A 551 0.88 32.92 -20.02
CA GLY A 551 0.51 33.27 -21.39
C GLY A 551 -1.00 33.23 -21.64
N LEU A 552 -1.69 32.19 -21.18
CA LEU A 552 -3.14 32.07 -21.28
C LEU A 552 -3.87 33.17 -20.50
N PHE A 553 -3.36 33.51 -19.33
CA PHE A 553 -3.90 34.64 -18.54
C PHE A 553 -3.79 35.98 -19.30
N VAL A 554 -2.64 36.25 -19.90
CA VAL A 554 -2.45 37.47 -20.71
C VAL A 554 -3.36 37.47 -21.94
N PHE A 555 -3.55 36.33 -22.62
CA PHE A 555 -4.50 36.22 -23.74
C PHE A 555 -5.96 36.46 -23.28
N ALA A 556 -6.34 35.90 -22.15
CA ALA A 556 -7.68 36.14 -21.58
C ALA A 556 -7.93 37.63 -21.28
N LEU A 557 -6.92 38.32 -20.73
CA LEU A 557 -6.99 39.79 -20.50
C LEU A 557 -6.99 40.60 -21.82
N ALA A 558 -6.44 40.06 -22.90
CA ALA A 558 -6.42 40.70 -24.20
C ALA A 558 -7.76 40.59 -24.96
N LEU A 559 -8.55 39.54 -24.73
CA LEU A 559 -9.84 39.28 -25.43
C LEU A 559 -10.87 40.43 -25.35
N PRO A 560 -11.12 41.07 -24.20
CA PRO A 560 -12.07 42.18 -24.11
C PRO A 560 -11.57 43.47 -24.83
N LEU A 561 -10.26 43.55 -25.08
CA LEU A 561 -9.65 44.74 -25.72
C LEU A 561 -9.99 44.81 -27.21
N THR A 562 -10.00 46.00 -27.78
CA THR A 562 -10.09 46.21 -29.25
C THR A 562 -8.73 45.95 -29.88
N LEU A 563 -8.57 44.83 -30.59
CA LEU A 563 -7.31 44.42 -31.23
C LEU A 563 -7.19 45.08 -32.62
N ASN A 564 -6.57 46.25 -32.66
CA ASN A 564 -6.33 47.03 -33.87
C ASN A 564 -4.83 47.36 -34.04
N ALA A 565 -4.43 48.07 -35.11
CA ALA A 565 -3.04 48.42 -35.38
C ALA A 565 -2.36 49.17 -34.22
N ARG A 566 -3.10 49.94 -33.40
CA ARG A 566 -2.52 50.64 -32.23
C ARG A 566 -2.04 49.68 -31.15
N ARG A 567 -2.69 48.53 -31.03
CA ARG A 567 -2.35 47.47 -30.05
C ARG A 567 -1.57 46.31 -30.65
N ALA A 568 -1.17 46.41 -31.92
CA ALA A 568 -0.40 45.38 -32.59
C ALA A 568 0.93 45.08 -31.85
N ASN A 569 1.61 46.11 -31.31
CA ASN A 569 2.84 45.92 -30.53
C ASN A 569 2.61 45.12 -29.24
N PHE A 570 1.45 45.29 -28.55
CA PHE A 570 1.11 44.50 -27.40
C PHE A 570 0.90 43.02 -27.78
N LEU A 571 0.14 42.78 -28.85
CA LEU A 571 -0.11 41.42 -29.35
C LEU A 571 1.18 40.76 -29.89
N GLU A 572 2.08 41.53 -30.49
CA GLU A 572 3.40 41.08 -30.93
C GLU A 572 4.27 40.64 -29.75
N ASN A 573 4.33 41.42 -28.68
CA ASN A 573 5.08 41.07 -27.48
C ASN A 573 4.50 39.81 -26.81
N THR A 574 3.17 39.69 -26.71
CA THR A 574 2.52 38.51 -26.16
C THR A 574 2.75 37.29 -27.04
N GLY A 575 2.73 37.44 -28.36
CA GLY A 575 3.08 36.38 -29.32
C GLY A 575 4.53 35.92 -29.19
N LEU A 576 5.50 36.86 -29.04
CA LEU A 576 6.91 36.53 -28.80
C LEU A 576 7.09 35.71 -27.51
N TYR A 577 6.38 36.08 -26.43
CA TYR A 577 6.38 35.31 -25.19
C TYR A 577 5.81 33.90 -25.42
N TRP A 578 4.69 33.78 -26.15
CA TRP A 578 4.06 32.48 -26.44
C TRP A 578 4.96 31.59 -27.28
N HIS A 579 5.64 32.14 -28.31
CA HIS A 579 6.60 31.40 -29.12
C HIS A 579 7.80 30.92 -28.32
N PHE A 580 8.25 31.68 -27.33
CA PHE A 580 9.28 31.22 -26.41
C PHE A 580 8.80 30.01 -25.61
N VAL A 581 7.61 30.07 -25.05
CA VAL A 581 7.02 28.95 -24.27
C VAL A 581 6.89 27.68 -25.15
N ASP A 582 6.41 27.86 -26.38
CA ASP A 582 6.27 26.76 -27.34
C ASP A 582 7.65 26.20 -27.76
N LEU A 583 8.64 27.06 -27.99
CA LEU A 583 10.00 26.65 -28.30
C LEU A 583 10.61 25.77 -27.18
N VAL A 584 10.43 26.16 -25.94
CA VAL A 584 10.90 25.35 -24.79
C VAL A 584 10.28 23.94 -24.84
N TRP A 585 8.97 23.82 -25.14
CA TRP A 585 8.31 22.53 -25.25
C TRP A 585 8.86 21.65 -26.38
N ILE A 586 9.21 22.23 -27.52
CA ILE A 586 9.82 21.51 -28.66
C ILE A 586 11.14 20.82 -28.24
N PHE A 587 11.90 21.38 -27.30
CA PHE A 587 13.08 20.74 -26.74
C PHE A 587 12.72 19.70 -25.65
N LEU A 588 11.71 20.00 -24.82
CA LEU A 588 11.31 19.11 -23.73
C LEU A 588 10.67 17.82 -24.22
N PHE A 589 9.86 17.87 -25.26
CA PHE A 589 9.16 16.71 -25.78
C PHE A 589 10.12 15.58 -26.22
N PRO A 590 11.09 15.80 -27.14
CA PRO A 590 12.02 14.72 -27.49
C PRO A 590 12.84 14.24 -26.29
N LEU A 591 13.30 15.16 -25.44
CA LEU A 591 14.15 14.84 -24.30
C LEU A 591 13.47 13.94 -23.27
N LEU A 592 12.17 14.12 -23.05
CA LEU A 592 11.43 13.43 -21.99
C LEU A 592 10.64 12.21 -22.51
N TYR A 593 10.19 12.22 -23.79
CA TYR A 593 9.27 11.22 -24.33
C TYR A 593 9.89 10.29 -25.37
N LEU A 594 10.97 10.70 -26.05
CA LEU A 594 11.55 9.89 -27.12
C LEU A 594 12.91 9.28 -26.73
N PHE A 595 13.57 9.88 -25.79
CA PHE A 595 14.84 9.41 -25.26
C PHE A 595 14.66 9.02 -23.77
#